data_f62e05daded1aeccced06d8f72a86cf8
#
_entry.id   f62e05daded1aeccced06d8f72a86cf8
#
_cell.length_a   1.000
_cell.length_b   1.000
_cell.length_c   1.000
_cell.angle_alpha   90.00
_cell.angle_beta   90.00
_cell.angle_gamma   90.00
#
_symmetry.space_group_name_H-M   'P 1'
#
loop_
_entity.id
_entity.type
_entity.pdbx_description
1 polymer ?
#
loop_
_entity_poly.entity_id
_entity_poly.type
_entity_poly.pdbx_seq_one_letter_code
_entity_poly.pdbx_strand_id
1 'polypeptide(L)'
;MLVYEVTVCLQYADEEAFRGFMTEAHIPDIVATGCFDQVSFQRLGEKHFRTQYQALHQEDLDRYLTQHAPQFREDFLKHFPGETEVERQVWTIEQSWS
;
A
#
# COMPACT_ATOMS: atom_id res chain seq x y z
N MET A 1 -15.70 5.44 -6.07
CA MET A 1 -14.24 5.29 -5.94
C MET A 1 -13.83 5.14 -4.51
N LEU A 2 -12.86 4.29 -4.26
CA LEU A 2 -12.33 4.03 -2.94
C LEU A 2 -10.82 4.19 -2.94
N VAL A 3 -10.28 4.58 -1.77
CA VAL A 3 -8.82 4.63 -1.57
C VAL A 3 -8.47 3.69 -0.44
N TYR A 4 -7.70 2.67 -0.76
CA TYR A 4 -7.10 1.78 0.23
C TYR A 4 -5.76 2.39 0.63
N GLU A 5 -5.64 2.80 1.88
CA GLU A 5 -4.47 3.50 2.36
C GLU A 5 -3.72 2.63 3.37
N VAL A 6 -2.42 2.49 3.14
CA VAL A 6 -1.53 1.74 4.03
C VAL A 6 -0.45 2.69 4.53
N THR A 7 -0.41 2.90 5.84
CA THR A 7 0.59 3.75 6.49
C THR A 7 1.59 2.87 7.23
N VAL A 8 2.87 3.14 7.05
CA VAL A 8 3.96 2.40 7.69
C VAL A 8 4.87 3.37 8.42
N CYS A 9 5.09 3.12 9.71
CA CYS A 9 6.12 3.80 10.49
C CYS A 9 7.25 2.81 10.75
N LEU A 10 8.40 3.01 10.11
CA LEU A 10 9.53 2.09 10.23
C LEU A 10 10.15 2.16 11.62
N GLN A 11 10.32 1.00 12.25
CA GLN A 11 10.94 0.88 13.56
C GLN A 11 12.41 0.43 13.45
N TYR A 12 12.70 -0.44 12.53
CA TYR A 12 14.00 -1.11 12.44
C TYR A 12 14.64 -1.00 11.06
N ALA A 13 13.84 -1.05 10.00
CA ALA A 13 14.36 -1.10 8.63
C ALA A 13 15.02 0.20 8.22
N ASP A 14 16.03 0.07 7.37
CA ASP A 14 16.64 1.20 6.68
C ASP A 14 15.63 1.82 5.70
N GLU A 15 15.54 3.14 5.72
CA GLU A 15 14.58 3.87 4.89
C GLU A 15 14.81 3.66 3.40
N GLU A 16 16.07 3.64 2.96
CA GLU A 16 16.39 3.42 1.55
C GLU A 16 16.02 2.01 1.10
N ALA A 17 16.30 1.00 1.94
CA ALA A 17 15.94 -0.38 1.65
C ALA A 17 14.43 -0.53 1.52
N PHE A 18 13.67 0.11 2.41
CA PHE A 18 12.21 0.10 2.35
C PHE A 18 11.70 0.76 1.08
N ARG A 19 12.20 1.96 0.76
CA ARG A 19 11.79 2.68 -0.44
C ARG A 19 12.10 1.89 -1.71
N GLY A 20 13.27 1.30 -1.78
CA GLY A 20 13.64 0.45 -2.91
C GLY A 20 12.71 -0.74 -3.08
N PHE A 21 12.41 -1.45 -1.99
CA PHE A 21 11.47 -2.56 -2.01
C PHE A 21 10.08 -2.11 -2.50
N MET A 22 9.56 -1.00 -1.97
CA MET A 22 8.23 -0.51 -2.32
C MET A 22 8.15 -0.08 -3.79
N THR A 23 9.14 0.67 -4.27
CA THR A 23 9.08 1.26 -5.61
C THR A 23 9.52 0.31 -6.72
N GLU A 24 10.40 -0.65 -6.43
CA GLU A 24 10.95 -1.55 -7.44
C GLU A 24 10.23 -2.90 -7.51
N ALA A 25 9.59 -3.33 -6.45
CA ALA A 25 8.96 -4.66 -6.39
C ALA A 25 7.51 -4.62 -5.89
N HIS A 26 7.29 -4.16 -4.67
CA HIS A 26 6.01 -4.34 -3.99
C HIS A 26 4.86 -3.60 -4.68
N ILE A 27 5.01 -2.28 -4.90
CA ILE A 27 3.97 -1.49 -5.55
C ILE A 27 3.76 -1.91 -7.02
N PRO A 28 4.82 -2.09 -7.83
CA PRO A 28 4.64 -2.59 -9.19
C PRO A 28 3.89 -3.92 -9.27
N ASP A 29 4.16 -4.85 -8.35
CA ASP A 29 3.46 -6.14 -8.32
C ASP A 29 1.98 -5.97 -7.95
N ILE A 30 1.68 -5.05 -7.04
CA ILE A 30 0.28 -4.74 -6.68
C ILE A 30 -0.43 -4.07 -7.86
N VAL A 31 0.21 -3.14 -8.54
CA VAL A 31 -0.34 -2.51 -9.74
C VAL A 31 -0.64 -3.56 -10.82
N ALA A 32 0.22 -4.55 -10.96
CA ALA A 32 0.05 -5.61 -11.94
C ALA A 32 -1.18 -6.49 -11.70
N THR A 33 -1.76 -6.47 -10.49
CA THR A 33 -3.00 -7.21 -10.22
C THR A 33 -4.19 -6.66 -10.98
N GLY A 34 -4.13 -5.41 -11.45
CA GLY A 34 -5.22 -4.76 -12.16
C GLY A 34 -6.36 -4.29 -11.26
N CYS A 35 -6.20 -4.36 -9.94
CA CYS A 35 -7.26 -3.98 -8.99
C CYS A 35 -7.36 -2.47 -8.77
N PHE A 36 -6.28 -1.73 -9.06
CA PHE A 36 -6.21 -0.29 -8.79
C PHE A 36 -5.88 0.47 -10.07
N ASP A 37 -6.51 1.64 -10.24
CA ASP A 37 -6.28 2.49 -11.39
C ASP A 37 -5.25 3.59 -11.13
N GLN A 38 -4.99 3.90 -9.86
CA GLN A 38 -4.02 4.91 -9.49
C GLN A 38 -3.41 4.57 -8.15
N VAL A 39 -2.09 4.71 -8.04
CA VAL A 39 -1.35 4.44 -6.80
C VAL A 39 -0.35 5.56 -6.58
N SER A 40 -0.28 6.06 -5.34
CA SER A 40 0.75 7.01 -4.97
C SER A 40 1.43 6.60 -3.68
N PHE A 41 2.76 6.73 -3.64
CA PHE A 41 3.59 6.43 -2.50
C PHE A 41 4.12 7.75 -1.94
N GLN A 42 3.87 8.01 -0.66
CA GLN A 42 4.11 9.31 -0.04
C GLN A 42 4.91 9.18 1.23
N ARG A 43 5.65 10.22 1.58
CA ARG A 43 6.47 10.26 2.78
C ARG A 43 6.10 11.46 3.65
N LEU A 44 6.01 11.23 4.98
CA LEU A 44 5.84 12.28 5.97
C LEU A 44 7.06 12.26 6.89
N GLY A 45 8.02 13.16 6.65
CA GLY A 45 9.25 13.22 7.45
C GLY A 45 10.07 11.95 7.32
N GLU A 46 10.77 11.56 8.40
CA GLU A 46 11.61 10.38 8.41
C GLU A 46 10.83 9.14 8.80
N LYS A 47 11.08 8.01 8.12
CA LYS A 47 10.57 6.67 8.46
C LYS A 47 9.05 6.55 8.49
N HIS A 48 8.33 7.54 7.97
CA HIS A 48 6.87 7.54 7.97
C HIS A 48 6.38 7.64 6.52
N PHE A 49 5.72 6.59 6.05
CA PHE A 49 5.27 6.48 4.66
C PHE A 49 3.81 6.05 4.59
N ARG A 50 3.15 6.44 3.51
CA ARG A 50 1.84 5.88 3.19
C ARG A 50 1.75 5.60 1.71
N THR A 51 0.95 4.61 1.35
CA THR A 51 0.60 4.31 -0.03
C THR A 51 -0.91 4.39 -0.15
N GLN A 52 -1.37 5.10 -1.16
CA GLN A 52 -2.79 5.20 -1.47
C GLN A 52 -3.06 4.47 -2.78
N TYR A 53 -3.91 3.45 -2.71
CA TYR A 53 -4.30 2.62 -3.85
C TYR A 53 -5.74 2.95 -4.17
N GLN A 54 -6.00 3.54 -5.34
CA GLN A 54 -7.35 3.94 -5.74
C GLN A 54 -8.01 2.84 -6.57
N ALA A 55 -9.17 2.38 -6.12
CA ALA A 55 -9.99 1.41 -6.83
C ALA A 55 -11.24 2.10 -7.37
N LEU A 56 -11.61 1.79 -8.62
CA LEU A 56 -12.82 2.35 -9.23
C LEU A 56 -14.08 1.82 -8.56
N HIS A 57 -14.10 0.54 -8.21
CA HIS A 57 -15.28 -0.14 -7.69
C HIS A 57 -14.94 -0.95 -6.44
N GLN A 58 -15.95 -1.14 -5.58
CA GLN A 58 -15.81 -1.97 -4.37
C GLN A 58 -15.36 -3.39 -4.72
N GLU A 59 -15.85 -3.94 -5.82
CA GLU A 59 -15.50 -5.30 -6.25
C GLU A 59 -14.01 -5.45 -6.53
N ASP A 60 -13.37 -4.42 -7.08
CA ASP A 60 -11.92 -4.44 -7.33
C ASP A 60 -11.14 -4.49 -6.03
N LEU A 61 -11.55 -3.70 -5.03
CA LEU A 61 -10.93 -3.72 -3.72
C LEU A 61 -11.15 -5.07 -3.03
N ASP A 62 -12.37 -5.60 -3.08
CA ASP A 62 -12.69 -6.91 -2.49
C ASP A 62 -11.82 -8.01 -3.10
N ARG A 63 -11.65 -7.99 -4.42
CA ARG A 63 -10.79 -8.95 -5.12
C ARG A 63 -9.35 -8.85 -4.63
N TYR A 64 -8.84 -7.62 -4.50
CA TYR A 64 -7.48 -7.42 -3.99
C TYR A 64 -7.34 -7.98 -2.57
N LEU A 65 -8.26 -7.61 -1.66
CA LEU A 65 -8.17 -7.99 -0.26
C LEU A 65 -8.30 -9.50 -0.04
N THR A 66 -9.07 -10.19 -0.89
CA THR A 66 -9.29 -11.64 -0.75
C THR A 66 -8.27 -12.48 -1.51
N GLN A 67 -7.85 -12.04 -2.69
CA GLN A 67 -7.04 -12.86 -3.60
C GLN A 67 -5.55 -12.49 -3.58
N HIS A 68 -5.20 -11.26 -3.22
CA HIS A 68 -3.83 -10.76 -3.36
C HIS A 68 -3.20 -10.27 -2.06
N ALA A 69 -3.93 -9.53 -1.23
CA ALA A 69 -3.38 -8.89 -0.04
C ALA A 69 -2.65 -9.84 0.91
N PRO A 70 -3.18 -11.05 1.20
CA PRO A 70 -2.49 -11.95 2.13
C PRO A 70 -1.06 -12.29 1.70
N GLN A 71 -0.85 -12.54 0.42
CA GLN A 71 0.48 -12.85 -0.12
C GLN A 71 1.41 -11.65 -0.03
N PHE A 72 0.93 -10.46 -0.37
CA PHE A 72 1.74 -9.25 -0.30
C PHE A 72 2.11 -8.88 1.13
N ARG A 73 1.21 -9.08 2.09
CA ARG A 73 1.48 -8.85 3.51
C ARG A 73 2.54 -9.83 4.03
N GLU A 74 2.45 -11.08 3.64
CA GLU A 74 3.43 -12.10 4.01
C GLU A 74 4.80 -11.75 3.43
N ASP A 75 4.87 -11.36 2.17
CA ASP A 75 6.10 -10.98 1.50
C ASP A 75 6.74 -9.76 2.16
N PHE A 76 5.94 -8.77 2.52
CA PHE A 76 6.42 -7.59 3.24
C PHE A 76 7.08 -7.99 4.57
N LEU A 77 6.43 -8.84 5.35
CA LEU A 77 6.95 -9.28 6.64
C LEU A 77 8.21 -10.12 6.52
N LYS A 78 8.39 -10.85 5.42
CA LYS A 78 9.62 -11.59 5.15
C LYS A 78 10.79 -10.64 4.89
N HIS A 79 10.55 -9.56 4.17
CA HIS A 79 11.59 -8.57 3.87
C HIS A 79 11.89 -7.65 5.06
N PHE A 80 10.88 -7.32 5.84
CA PHE A 80 11.00 -6.38 6.97
C PHE A 80 10.38 -6.99 8.23
N PRO A 81 11.02 -8.02 8.80
CA PRO A 81 10.52 -8.64 10.02
C PRO A 81 10.56 -7.66 11.18
N GLY A 82 9.51 -7.64 11.98
CA GLY A 82 9.41 -6.73 13.12
C GLY A 82 8.77 -5.38 12.80
N GLU A 83 8.53 -5.06 11.53
CA GLU A 83 7.85 -3.83 11.14
C GLU A 83 6.34 -4.03 11.29
N THR A 84 5.85 -3.75 12.50
CA THR A 84 4.45 -3.97 12.87
C THR A 84 3.62 -2.70 13.00
N GLU A 85 4.25 -1.52 12.91
CA GLU A 85 3.55 -0.24 12.93
C GLU A 85 2.96 0.06 11.55
N VAL A 86 1.95 -0.72 11.18
CA VAL A 86 1.27 -0.63 9.89
C VAL A 86 -0.21 -0.43 10.14
N GLU A 87 -0.76 0.64 9.58
CA GLU A 87 -2.19 0.93 9.67
C GLU A 87 -2.82 0.88 8.27
N ARG A 88 -4.03 0.37 8.19
CA ARG A 88 -4.78 0.23 6.95
C ARG A 88 -6.15 0.84 7.11
N GLN A 89 -6.55 1.64 6.12
CA GLN A 89 -7.87 2.29 6.10
C GLN A 89 -8.43 2.27 4.70
N VAL A 90 -9.74 2.28 4.60
CA VAL A 90 -10.44 2.41 3.32
C VAL A 90 -11.27 3.68 3.38
N TRP A 91 -11.01 4.56 2.43
CA TRP A 91 -11.73 5.82 2.27
C TRP A 91 -12.66 5.73 1.08
N THR A 92 -13.89 6.19 1.23
CA THR A 92 -14.79 6.38 0.10
C THR A 92 -14.63 7.82 -0.38
N ILE A 93 -14.39 8.00 -1.67
CA ILE A 93 -14.34 9.35 -2.24
C ILE A 93 -15.76 9.82 -2.42
N GLU A 94 -16.16 10.82 -1.65
CA GLU A 94 -17.51 11.38 -1.73
C GLU A 94 -17.66 12.32 -2.92
N GLN A 95 -16.64 13.14 -3.17
CA GLN A 95 -16.64 14.09 -4.27
C GLN A 95 -15.20 14.52 -4.56
N SER A 96 -14.89 14.73 -5.84
CA SER A 96 -13.57 15.19 -6.27
C SER A 96 -13.71 16.47 -7.10
N TRP A 97 -12.72 17.33 -6.97
CA TRP A 97 -12.60 18.54 -7.77
C TRP A 97 -11.28 18.53 -8.49
N SER A 98 -11.18 19.19 -9.64
CA SER A 98 -9.94 19.33 -10.40
C SER A 98 -9.65 20.78 -10.76
#